data_2b15c2e1fd66435fbe43fb18c2b6b14f
#
_entry.id   2b15c2e1fd66435fbe43fb18c2b6b14f
#
_cell.length_a   1.000
_cell.length_b   1.000
_cell.length_c   1.000
_cell.angle_alpha   90.00
_cell.angle_beta   90.00
_cell.angle_gamma   90.00
#
_symmetry.space_group_name_H-M   'P 1'
#
loop_
_entity.id
_entity.type
_entity.pdbx_description
1 polymer ?
#
loop_
_entity_poly.entity_id
_entity_poly.type
_entity_poly.pdbx_seq_one_letter_code
_entity_poly.pdbx_strand_id
1 'polypeptide(L)'
;RRGGERLEGDQYPGGHYVTPCIATAKNEFDIVQEETFAPILYIIGYGDAKSSPRESVAELEEAMAIHNGVPQGLSSAIFTDHVREAEYFLSHRGSDCGIANVNIGTSGAEIGGAFGGEKETGGGRESGSDAWRGYMRRATNTVNYSTELPLAQGVRFDLG
;
A
#
# COMPACT_ATOMS: atom_id res chain seq x y z
N ARG A 1 20.77 13.14 -10.22
CA ARG A 1 20.48 13.32 -8.79
C ARG A 1 20.64 14.80 -8.42
N ARG A 2 19.74 15.31 -7.58
CA ARG A 2 19.88 16.63 -6.92
C ARG A 2 19.59 16.43 -5.42
N GLY A 3 20.39 17.09 -4.55
CA GLY A 3 20.32 16.97 -3.10
C GLY A 3 20.91 15.67 -2.55
N GLY A 4 20.58 15.34 -1.33
CA GLY A 4 21.08 14.17 -0.62
C GLY A 4 22.49 14.42 -0.04
N GLU A 5 22.81 15.68 0.25
CA GLU A 5 24.04 16.02 0.94
C GLU A 5 23.84 15.88 2.46
N ARG A 6 24.85 15.35 3.12
CA ARG A 6 24.91 15.35 4.57
C ARG A 6 25.24 16.76 5.08
N LEU A 7 24.46 17.20 6.05
CA LEU A 7 24.68 18.47 6.75
C LEU A 7 25.57 18.22 7.97
N GLU A 8 26.63 19.03 8.11
CA GLU A 8 27.61 18.92 9.17
C GLU A 8 27.86 20.29 9.81
N GLY A 9 28.38 20.29 11.03
CA GLY A 9 28.70 21.50 11.81
C GLY A 9 27.99 21.53 13.13
N ASP A 10 28.34 22.53 13.96
CA ASP A 10 27.88 22.67 15.35
C ASP A 10 26.35 22.82 15.48
N GLN A 11 25.68 23.25 14.42
CA GLN A 11 24.22 23.37 14.36
C GLN A 11 23.50 22.03 14.11
N TYR A 12 24.26 20.95 13.84
CA TYR A 12 23.73 19.60 13.61
C TYR A 12 24.36 18.59 14.57
N PRO A 13 24.19 18.77 15.90
CA PRO A 13 24.84 17.94 16.89
C PRO A 13 24.23 16.55 16.97
N GLY A 14 25.02 15.55 16.68
CA GLY A 14 24.62 14.13 16.73
C GLY A 14 23.59 13.75 15.66
N GLY A 15 23.66 12.56 15.15
CA GLY A 15 22.72 12.05 14.14
C GLY A 15 23.16 12.30 12.70
N HIS A 16 22.23 12.05 11.76
CA HIS A 16 22.44 12.15 10.33
C HIS A 16 21.40 13.09 9.71
N TYR A 17 21.81 14.32 9.46
CA TYR A 17 20.99 15.32 8.80
C TYR A 17 21.33 15.34 7.31
N VAL A 18 20.33 15.17 6.45
CA VAL A 18 20.52 15.15 5.00
C VAL A 18 19.51 16.06 4.31
N THR A 19 19.93 16.69 3.23
CA THR A 19 18.99 17.44 2.38
C THR A 19 18.10 16.47 1.61
N PRO A 20 16.84 16.85 1.27
CA PRO A 20 16.00 16.04 0.40
C PRO A 20 16.70 15.72 -0.93
N CYS A 21 16.50 14.53 -1.43
CA CYS A 21 17.10 14.03 -2.67
C CYS A 21 16.04 13.75 -3.71
N ILE A 22 16.26 14.21 -4.94
CA ILE A 22 15.49 13.80 -6.12
C ILE A 22 16.42 13.07 -7.07
N ALA A 23 16.05 11.85 -7.47
CA ALA A 23 16.83 11.01 -8.34
C ALA A 23 15.97 10.37 -9.43
N THR A 24 16.44 10.38 -10.67
CA THR A 24 15.89 9.52 -11.72
C THR A 24 16.37 8.10 -11.47
N ALA A 25 15.47 7.15 -11.52
CA ALA A 25 15.76 5.74 -11.27
C ALA A 25 14.96 4.85 -12.21
N LYS A 26 15.27 3.58 -12.19
CA LYS A 26 14.47 2.51 -12.79
C LYS A 26 13.93 1.63 -11.67
N ASN A 27 12.76 1.06 -11.90
CA ASN A 27 12.08 0.27 -10.87
C ASN A 27 12.88 -0.97 -10.44
N GLU A 28 13.65 -1.55 -11.37
CA GLU A 28 14.48 -2.73 -11.11
C GLU A 28 15.77 -2.46 -10.32
N PHE A 29 16.06 -1.23 -9.93
CA PHE A 29 17.22 -0.94 -9.08
C PHE A 29 16.98 -1.44 -7.65
N ASP A 30 17.92 -2.21 -7.10
CA ASP A 30 17.83 -2.79 -5.75
C ASP A 30 17.44 -1.74 -4.70
N ILE A 31 18.06 -0.56 -4.75
CA ILE A 31 17.77 0.54 -3.83
C ILE A 31 16.33 1.11 -3.94
N VAL A 32 15.66 0.90 -5.08
CA VAL A 32 14.26 1.31 -5.27
C VAL A 32 13.32 0.27 -4.64
N GLN A 33 13.74 -0.99 -4.61
CA GLN A 33 12.99 -2.10 -4.03
C GLN A 33 13.10 -2.16 -2.50
N GLU A 34 14.04 -1.43 -1.91
CA GLU A 34 14.27 -1.39 -0.47
C GLU A 34 13.77 -0.06 0.14
N GLU A 35 13.13 -0.15 1.29
CA GLU A 35 12.70 1.02 2.03
C GLU A 35 13.91 1.68 2.74
N THR A 36 14.26 2.90 2.32
CA THR A 36 15.50 3.57 2.79
C THR A 36 15.29 4.40 4.07
N PHE A 37 14.07 4.76 4.45
CA PHE A 37 13.75 5.69 5.55
C PHE A 37 14.49 7.01 5.47
N ALA A 38 14.57 7.61 4.28
CA ALA A 38 15.25 8.86 4.03
C ALA A 38 14.42 9.75 3.09
N PRO A 39 14.62 11.06 3.06
CA PRO A 39 13.86 11.97 2.21
C PRO A 39 14.33 11.87 0.74
N ILE A 40 14.05 10.75 0.10
CA ILE A 40 14.41 10.46 -1.29
C ILE A 40 13.14 10.33 -2.13
N LEU A 41 13.09 11.08 -3.23
CA LEU A 41 12.08 10.94 -4.27
C LEU A 41 12.71 10.34 -5.52
N TYR A 42 12.27 9.16 -5.91
CA TYR A 42 12.61 8.57 -7.19
C TYR A 42 11.63 9.02 -8.28
N ILE A 43 12.17 9.41 -9.42
CA ILE A 43 11.41 9.71 -10.63
C ILE A 43 11.63 8.56 -11.61
N ILE A 44 10.57 7.84 -11.91
CA ILE A 44 10.56 6.70 -12.84
C ILE A 44 9.62 7.07 -13.99
N GLY A 45 10.13 7.07 -15.22
CA GLY A 45 9.34 7.31 -16.40
C GLY A 45 8.62 6.04 -16.86
N TYR A 46 7.47 6.20 -17.47
CA TYR A 46 6.71 5.15 -18.14
C TYR A 46 6.12 5.68 -19.46
N GLY A 47 5.70 4.77 -20.33
CA GLY A 47 5.14 5.13 -21.63
C GLY A 47 6.15 5.75 -22.62
N ASP A 48 5.67 6.13 -23.80
CA ASP A 48 6.44 6.89 -24.77
C ASP A 48 6.08 8.38 -24.67
N ALA A 49 7.07 9.23 -24.47
CA ALA A 49 6.91 10.70 -24.39
C ALA A 49 6.25 11.33 -25.64
N LYS A 50 5.99 10.54 -26.69
CA LYS A 50 5.36 10.96 -27.94
C LYS A 50 3.90 10.54 -28.05
N SER A 51 3.39 9.73 -27.10
CA SER A 51 2.01 9.27 -27.13
C SER A 51 1.02 10.40 -26.87
N SER A 52 -0.10 10.33 -27.57
CA SER A 52 -1.22 11.27 -27.39
C SER A 52 -1.93 10.98 -26.07
N PRO A 53 -2.48 11.99 -25.37
CA PRO A 53 -3.29 11.80 -24.15
C PRO A 53 -4.49 10.86 -24.31
N ARG A 54 -4.80 10.40 -25.52
CA ARG A 54 -5.89 9.44 -25.82
C ARG A 54 -5.49 7.97 -25.79
N GLU A 55 -4.20 7.68 -25.74
CA GLU A 55 -3.65 6.31 -25.68
C GLU A 55 -3.38 5.84 -24.24
N SER A 56 -3.91 6.60 -23.28
CA SER A 56 -3.54 6.58 -21.87
C SER A 56 -3.81 5.29 -21.10
N VAL A 57 -4.70 4.39 -21.55
CA VAL A 57 -5.03 3.18 -20.77
C VAL A 57 -3.87 2.18 -20.77
N ALA A 58 -3.22 1.96 -21.91
CA ALA A 58 -2.07 1.04 -21.99
C ALA A 58 -0.88 1.58 -21.20
N GLU A 59 -0.65 2.90 -21.25
CA GLU A 59 0.39 3.57 -20.48
C GLU A 59 0.09 3.54 -18.98
N LEU A 60 -1.19 3.67 -18.59
CA LEU A 60 -1.60 3.52 -17.21
C LEU A 60 -1.40 2.08 -16.70
N GLU A 61 -1.66 1.08 -17.54
CA GLU A 61 -1.39 -0.33 -17.21
C GLU A 61 0.11 -0.56 -16.96
N GLU A 62 0.98 0.03 -17.78
CA GLU A 62 2.42 0.00 -17.57
C GLU A 62 2.82 0.71 -16.27
N ALA A 63 2.29 1.92 -16.03
CA ALA A 63 2.51 2.65 -14.79
C ALA A 63 2.07 1.86 -13.57
N MET A 64 0.92 1.17 -13.64
CA MET A 64 0.43 0.31 -12.56
C MET A 64 1.31 -0.93 -12.34
N ALA A 65 1.83 -1.52 -13.42
CA ALA A 65 2.78 -2.63 -13.30
C ALA A 65 4.07 -2.20 -12.59
N ILE A 66 4.61 -1.04 -12.93
CA ILE A 66 5.77 -0.44 -12.26
C ILE A 66 5.44 -0.11 -10.79
N HIS A 67 4.32 0.56 -10.55
CA HIS A 67 3.85 0.96 -9.23
C HIS A 67 3.65 -0.24 -8.30
N ASN A 68 2.99 -1.28 -8.77
CA ASN A 68 2.75 -2.50 -7.98
C ASN A 68 3.96 -3.43 -7.90
N GLY A 69 4.99 -3.20 -8.74
CA GLY A 69 6.20 -4.01 -8.85
C GLY A 69 7.24 -3.75 -7.75
N VAL A 70 6.81 -3.33 -6.57
CA VAL A 70 7.64 -3.14 -5.37
C VAL A 70 7.05 -3.93 -4.20
N PRO A 71 7.87 -4.35 -3.21
CA PRO A 71 7.36 -5.14 -2.08
C PRO A 71 6.47 -4.34 -1.11
N GLN A 72 6.53 -3.02 -1.13
CA GLN A 72 5.75 -2.15 -0.25
C GLN A 72 4.38 -1.81 -0.87
N GLY A 73 3.39 -1.53 -0.02
CA GLY A 73 2.04 -1.17 -0.45
C GLY A 73 1.28 -0.36 0.61
N LEU A 74 1.91 0.66 1.20
CA LEU A 74 1.29 1.45 2.26
C LEU A 74 0.31 2.47 1.70
N SER A 75 0.81 3.44 0.93
CA SER A 75 -0.03 4.50 0.37
C SER A 75 0.39 4.93 -1.02
N SER A 76 -0.58 5.37 -1.80
CA SER A 76 -0.42 5.76 -3.19
C SER A 76 -1.34 6.91 -3.56
N ALA A 77 -1.01 7.60 -4.64
CA ALA A 77 -1.87 8.64 -5.21
C ALA A 77 -1.72 8.70 -6.73
N ILE A 78 -2.81 9.01 -7.41
CA ILE A 78 -2.83 9.40 -8.81
C ILE A 78 -3.29 10.85 -8.93
N PHE A 79 -2.68 11.61 -9.85
CA PHE A 79 -3.11 12.95 -10.23
C PHE A 79 -3.54 12.92 -11.68
N THR A 80 -4.84 13.06 -11.92
CA THR A 80 -5.44 12.96 -13.25
C THR A 80 -6.74 13.75 -13.35
N ASP A 81 -7.06 14.24 -14.55
CA ASP A 81 -8.35 14.83 -14.89
C ASP A 81 -9.29 13.81 -15.56
N HIS A 82 -8.83 12.57 -15.78
CA HIS A 82 -9.59 11.54 -16.46
C HIS A 82 -10.28 10.61 -15.47
N VAL A 83 -11.59 10.65 -15.42
CA VAL A 83 -12.38 9.79 -14.52
C VAL A 83 -12.10 8.31 -14.71
N ARG A 84 -11.85 7.84 -15.94
CA ARG A 84 -11.56 6.43 -16.21
C ARG A 84 -10.22 5.98 -15.63
N GLU A 85 -9.22 6.86 -15.60
CA GLU A 85 -7.93 6.58 -14.98
C GLU A 85 -8.06 6.53 -13.46
N ALA A 86 -8.82 7.44 -12.87
CA ALA A 86 -9.13 7.45 -11.46
C ALA A 86 -9.85 6.15 -11.03
N GLU A 87 -10.90 5.76 -11.77
CA GLU A 87 -11.66 4.52 -11.52
C GLU A 87 -10.79 3.27 -11.70
N TYR A 88 -9.93 3.24 -12.73
CA TYR A 88 -8.98 2.15 -12.91
C TYR A 88 -8.01 2.05 -11.74
N PHE A 89 -7.42 3.17 -11.33
CA PHE A 89 -6.48 3.24 -10.21
C PHE A 89 -7.09 2.74 -8.89
N LEU A 90 -8.37 3.04 -8.64
CA LEU A 90 -9.09 2.61 -7.43
C LEU A 90 -9.68 1.19 -7.54
N SER A 91 -9.65 0.57 -8.71
CA SER A 91 -10.22 -0.76 -8.93
C SER A 91 -9.29 -1.86 -8.41
N HIS A 92 -9.80 -3.10 -8.41
CA HIS A 92 -9.02 -4.30 -8.11
C HIS A 92 -7.84 -4.57 -9.07
N ARG A 93 -7.78 -3.86 -10.20
CA ARG A 93 -6.68 -3.89 -11.18
C ARG A 93 -5.69 -2.75 -10.99
N GLY A 94 -6.02 -1.79 -10.14
CA GLY A 94 -5.24 -0.58 -9.91
C GLY A 94 -4.19 -0.74 -8.82
N SER A 95 -4.17 0.23 -7.91
CA SER A 95 -3.14 0.32 -6.88
C SER A 95 -3.29 -0.77 -5.81
N ASP A 96 -2.23 -1.54 -5.61
CA ASP A 96 -2.11 -2.55 -4.54
C ASP A 96 -1.51 -1.91 -3.28
N CYS A 97 -2.21 -0.91 -2.77
CA CYS A 97 -1.85 -0.19 -1.55
C CYS A 97 -3.04 -0.10 -0.60
N GLY A 98 -2.76 -0.02 0.69
CA GLY A 98 -3.79 0.15 1.71
C GLY A 98 -4.51 1.50 1.64
N ILE A 99 -3.82 2.53 1.11
CA ILE A 99 -4.40 3.85 0.82
C ILE A 99 -4.17 4.17 -0.65
N ALA A 100 -5.24 4.47 -1.37
CA ALA A 100 -5.20 4.89 -2.76
C ALA A 100 -5.99 6.20 -2.92
N ASN A 101 -5.30 7.27 -3.22
CA ASN A 101 -5.87 8.61 -3.29
C ASN A 101 -5.93 9.13 -4.73
N VAL A 102 -6.90 9.97 -5.04
CA VAL A 102 -7.01 10.67 -6.33
C VAL A 102 -6.93 12.17 -6.10
N ASN A 103 -6.00 12.84 -6.78
CA ASN A 103 -5.78 14.30 -6.74
C ASN A 103 -5.49 14.85 -5.34
N ILE A 104 -4.96 14.01 -4.46
CA ILE A 104 -4.45 14.38 -3.14
C ILE A 104 -3.20 13.56 -2.85
N GLY A 105 -2.28 14.09 -2.05
CA GLY A 105 -1.02 13.41 -1.72
C GLY A 105 -1.22 12.15 -0.87
N THR A 106 -0.14 11.41 -0.72
CA THR A 106 -0.11 10.13 0.04
C THR A 106 0.02 10.30 1.54
N SER A 107 0.30 11.51 2.01
CA SER A 107 0.47 11.84 3.44
C SER A 107 -0.86 12.13 4.12
N GLY A 108 -0.96 11.73 5.38
CA GLY A 108 -2.13 12.02 6.21
C GLY A 108 -3.24 10.99 6.08
N ALA A 109 -3.33 10.13 7.09
CA ALA A 109 -4.47 9.27 7.27
C ALA A 109 -5.54 9.99 8.10
N GLU A 110 -6.76 10.06 7.60
CA GLU A 110 -7.92 10.44 8.41
C GLU A 110 -8.20 9.36 9.43
N ILE A 111 -8.44 9.76 10.69
CA ILE A 111 -8.66 8.80 11.77
C ILE A 111 -9.89 7.92 11.56
N GLY A 112 -10.87 8.38 10.80
CA GLY A 112 -12.05 7.60 10.40
C GLY A 112 -11.77 6.62 9.25
N GLY A 113 -10.70 6.82 8.50
CA GLY A 113 -10.27 5.97 7.41
C GLY A 113 -9.46 4.76 7.89
N ALA A 114 -9.61 3.63 7.21
CA ALA A 114 -8.83 2.44 7.53
C ALA A 114 -7.36 2.66 7.15
N PHE A 115 -6.47 2.78 8.14
CA PHE A 115 -5.04 2.96 7.93
C PHE A 115 -4.29 1.64 8.08
N GLY A 116 -3.53 1.30 7.07
CA GLY A 116 -2.68 0.10 7.02
C GLY A 116 -2.23 -0.16 5.59
N GLY A 117 -1.34 -1.11 5.39
CA GLY A 117 -0.74 -1.42 4.10
C GLY A 117 -1.11 -2.79 3.57
N GLU A 118 -0.66 -3.03 2.38
CA GLU A 118 -0.68 -4.31 1.69
C GLU A 118 0.75 -4.82 1.49
N LYS A 119 0.92 -6.03 1.00
CA LYS A 119 2.21 -6.69 0.77
C LYS A 119 3.10 -6.69 2.03
N GLU A 120 4.36 -6.31 1.95
CA GLU A 120 5.27 -6.28 3.11
C GLU A 120 4.94 -5.19 4.14
N THR A 121 4.13 -4.21 3.77
CA THR A 121 3.63 -3.21 4.73
C THR A 121 2.46 -3.70 5.58
N GLY A 122 2.10 -4.98 5.46
CA GLY A 122 1.10 -5.66 6.26
C GLY A 122 -0.25 -5.80 5.56
N GLY A 123 -1.15 -6.58 6.09
CA GLY A 123 -2.50 -6.82 5.55
C GLY A 123 -3.62 -6.45 6.53
N GLY A 124 -3.27 -5.80 7.64
CA GLY A 124 -4.22 -5.32 8.63
C GLY A 124 -4.53 -3.84 8.49
N ARG A 125 -5.39 -3.37 9.37
CA ARG A 125 -5.67 -1.95 9.54
C ARG A 125 -5.57 -1.62 11.02
N GLU A 126 -4.76 -0.61 11.36
CA GLU A 126 -4.48 -0.25 12.76
C GLU A 126 -5.43 0.81 13.30
N SER A 127 -6.08 1.58 12.43
CA SER A 127 -7.03 2.61 12.83
C SER A 127 -8.18 2.76 11.85
N GLY A 128 -9.19 3.51 12.26
CA GLY A 128 -10.38 3.82 11.49
C GLY A 128 -11.34 2.66 11.33
N SER A 129 -12.53 2.92 10.79
CA SER A 129 -13.54 1.93 10.46
C SER A 129 -13.76 0.89 11.55
N ASP A 130 -13.55 -0.38 11.24
CA ASP A 130 -13.71 -1.52 12.14
C ASP A 130 -12.37 -2.08 12.67
N ALA A 131 -11.28 -1.33 12.56
CA ALA A 131 -9.94 -1.74 13.00
C ALA A 131 -9.92 -2.19 14.48
N TRP A 132 -10.79 -1.61 15.34
CA TRP A 132 -10.94 -2.00 16.74
C TRP A 132 -11.17 -3.51 16.93
N ARG A 133 -11.76 -4.19 15.93
CA ARG A 133 -11.98 -5.64 15.96
C ARG A 133 -10.66 -6.42 15.93
N GLY A 134 -9.61 -5.85 15.36
CA GLY A 134 -8.27 -6.45 15.35
C GLY A 134 -7.63 -6.53 16.73
N TYR A 135 -8.05 -5.66 17.64
CA TYR A 135 -7.58 -5.62 19.03
C TYR A 135 -8.40 -6.51 19.96
N MET A 136 -9.45 -7.17 19.45
CA MET A 136 -10.34 -8.03 20.21
C MET A 136 -10.03 -9.50 19.96
N ARG A 137 -9.98 -10.28 21.03
CA ARG A 137 -9.92 -11.74 20.90
C ARG A 137 -11.28 -12.27 20.45
N ARG A 138 -11.29 -12.92 19.30
CA ARG A 138 -12.49 -13.61 18.81
C ARG A 138 -12.46 -15.06 19.26
N ALA A 139 -13.58 -15.57 19.75
CA ALA A 139 -13.78 -16.97 20.09
C ALA A 139 -15.18 -17.42 19.67
N THR A 140 -15.29 -18.61 19.15
CA THR A 140 -16.56 -19.27 18.92
C THR A 140 -16.82 -20.20 20.11
N ASN A 141 -17.99 -20.07 20.74
CA ASN A 141 -18.40 -20.90 21.87
C ASN A 141 -19.68 -21.59 21.49
N THR A 142 -19.74 -22.89 21.68
CA THR A 142 -20.94 -23.68 21.51
C THR A 142 -21.22 -24.42 22.81
N VAL A 143 -22.43 -24.27 23.31
CA VAL A 143 -22.89 -24.96 24.53
C VAL A 143 -23.99 -25.93 24.13
N ASN A 144 -23.77 -27.22 24.39
CA ASN A 144 -24.76 -28.25 24.20
C ASN A 144 -25.52 -28.49 25.54
N TYR A 145 -26.81 -28.25 25.54
CA TYR A 145 -27.67 -28.45 26.71
C TYR A 145 -28.35 -29.84 26.72
N SER A 146 -28.11 -30.66 25.69
CA SER A 146 -28.64 -32.02 25.65
C SER A 146 -27.69 -33.03 26.26
N THR A 147 -28.16 -34.22 26.53
CA THR A 147 -27.34 -35.36 26.95
C THR A 147 -26.77 -36.13 25.76
N GLU A 148 -27.15 -35.79 24.55
CA GLU A 148 -26.65 -36.39 23.34
C GLU A 148 -25.43 -35.63 22.84
N LEU A 149 -24.56 -36.30 22.09
CA LEU A 149 -23.42 -35.69 21.41
C LEU A 149 -23.78 -35.46 19.93
N PRO A 150 -24.34 -34.30 19.57
CA PRO A 150 -24.61 -33.99 18.18
C PRO A 150 -23.28 -33.73 17.46
N LEU A 151 -23.02 -34.51 16.40
CA LEU A 151 -21.87 -34.29 15.56
C LEU A 151 -22.17 -33.18 14.57
N ALA A 152 -21.17 -32.33 14.32
CA ALA A 152 -21.32 -31.22 13.39
C ALA A 152 -21.65 -31.72 11.99
N GLN A 153 -22.47 -30.97 11.25
CA GLN A 153 -22.77 -31.18 9.83
C GLN A 153 -23.43 -32.53 9.49
N GLY A 154 -24.14 -33.13 10.43
CA GLY A 154 -24.85 -34.39 10.16
C GLY A 154 -23.97 -35.60 9.99
N VAL A 155 -22.69 -35.54 10.37
CA VAL A 155 -21.80 -36.69 10.38
C VAL A 155 -22.37 -37.77 11.31
N ARG A 156 -22.42 -39.01 10.83
CA ARG A 156 -22.80 -40.20 11.60
C ARG A 156 -21.63 -41.18 11.53
N PHE A 157 -21.25 -41.72 12.65
CA PHE A 157 -20.37 -42.87 12.75
C PHE A 157 -21.23 -44.12 12.94
N ASP A 158 -21.13 -45.07 12.04
CA ASP A 158 -21.70 -46.39 12.25
C ASP A 158 -20.64 -47.19 13.06
N LEU A 159 -20.94 -47.37 14.32
CA LEU A 159 -20.01 -48.06 15.24
C LEU A 159 -20.27 -49.58 15.27
N GLY A 160 -20.88 -50.16 14.25
CA GLY A 160 -20.99 -51.60 14.03
C GLY A 160 -21.59 -52.37 15.19
#